data_15d4fdce0f512514de28519ce16bc712
#
_entry.id   15d4fdce0f512514de28519ce16bc712
#
_cell.length_a   1.000
_cell.length_b   1.000
_cell.length_c   1.000
_cell.angle_alpha   90.00
_cell.angle_beta   90.00
_cell.angle_gamma   90.00
#
_symmetry.space_group_name_H-M   'P 1'
#
loop_
_entity.id
_entity.type
_entity.pdbx_description
1 polymer ?
#
loop_
_entity_poly.entity_id
_entity_poly.type
_entity_poly.pdbx_seq_one_letter_code
_entity_poly.pdbx_strand_id
1 'polypeptide(L)'
;MMAPSADGLAEVVERLCGHINDLSSPWQRKRADLPLPNGEEVRRVVEMLRCVLFPGYYGVPPIPADNMRYHMGATLDAAAKSLTEQVERAFCFFCVKAGTRCCEECHHCSLAIVADFMRTLPAIQKMLMTDVAAAYEGDPAATCPAETVFCYPGILAITNQRIGHELYRLKVPLIPRIITELAHSATGIDIHPGAVIGRSFFIDHGTGVVIGETSTIGERVRLYQGVTLGAKSFPLDEHGNPIKGVKRHPDVEDDVVIYAGATILGAVRIGRSSQIGGNVWLTHGVPPGSKVSPADSDR
;
A
#
# COMPACT_ATOMS: atom_id res chain seq x y z
N MET A 1 -36.70 9.83 -22.36
CA MET A 1 -35.70 8.92 -22.92
C MET A 1 -36.31 7.53 -22.94
N MET A 2 -36.47 6.92 -24.11
CA MET A 2 -36.94 5.53 -24.22
C MET A 2 -35.82 4.60 -23.79
N ALA A 3 -36.16 3.59 -22.97
CA ALA A 3 -35.23 2.51 -22.64
C ALA A 3 -34.76 1.83 -23.94
N PRO A 4 -33.49 1.37 -24.03
CA PRO A 4 -33.01 0.65 -25.19
C PRO A 4 -33.86 -0.61 -25.42
N SER A 5 -34.18 -0.90 -26.69
CA SER A 5 -34.91 -2.11 -27.05
C SER A 5 -34.09 -3.36 -26.69
N ALA A 6 -34.76 -4.49 -26.42
CA ALA A 6 -34.10 -5.76 -26.11
C ALA A 6 -33.08 -6.17 -27.20
N ASP A 7 -33.38 -5.91 -28.46
CA ASP A 7 -32.49 -6.17 -29.60
C ASP A 7 -31.21 -5.29 -29.56
N GLY A 8 -31.32 -4.04 -29.12
CA GLY A 8 -30.16 -3.15 -28.96
C GLY A 8 -29.22 -3.58 -27.82
N LEU A 9 -29.74 -4.15 -26.74
CA LEU A 9 -28.93 -4.70 -25.66
C LEU A 9 -28.21 -5.98 -26.08
N ALA A 10 -28.87 -6.87 -26.84
CA ALA A 10 -28.26 -8.10 -27.36
C ALA A 10 -27.07 -7.78 -28.27
N GLU A 11 -27.18 -6.81 -29.18
CA GLU A 11 -26.06 -6.39 -30.03
C GLU A 11 -24.88 -5.84 -29.20
N VAL A 12 -25.15 -5.04 -28.18
CA VAL A 12 -24.10 -4.52 -27.28
C VAL A 12 -23.39 -5.66 -26.55
N VAL A 13 -24.13 -6.65 -26.05
CA VAL A 13 -23.55 -7.82 -25.37
C VAL A 13 -22.65 -8.62 -26.32
N GLU A 14 -23.10 -8.91 -27.53
CA GLU A 14 -22.30 -9.65 -28.52
C GLU A 14 -21.00 -8.92 -28.86
N ARG A 15 -21.06 -7.61 -29.07
CA ARG A 15 -19.85 -6.82 -29.32
C ARG A 15 -18.87 -6.80 -28.14
N LEU A 16 -19.38 -6.66 -26.92
CA LEU A 16 -18.55 -6.72 -25.71
C LEU A 16 -17.90 -8.08 -25.54
N CYS A 17 -18.66 -9.17 -25.74
CA CYS A 17 -18.14 -10.54 -25.67
C CYS A 17 -17.10 -10.81 -26.77
N GLY A 18 -17.27 -10.25 -27.96
CA GLY A 18 -16.30 -10.33 -29.05
C GLY A 18 -14.92 -9.79 -28.67
N HIS A 19 -14.88 -8.66 -27.96
CA HIS A 19 -13.62 -8.07 -27.48
C HIS A 19 -12.92 -8.91 -26.40
N ILE A 20 -13.68 -9.65 -25.58
CA ILE A 20 -13.11 -10.53 -24.54
C ILE A 20 -12.41 -11.74 -25.18
N ASN A 21 -12.94 -12.24 -26.29
CA ASN A 21 -12.44 -13.41 -27.00
C ASN A 21 -11.28 -13.10 -27.96
N ASP A 22 -10.97 -11.82 -28.18
CA ASP A 22 -9.83 -11.41 -28.99
C ASP A 22 -8.52 -11.77 -28.30
N LEU A 23 -7.70 -12.61 -28.93
CA LEU A 23 -6.41 -13.08 -28.41
C LEU A 23 -5.40 -11.97 -28.17
N SER A 24 -5.54 -10.81 -28.82
CA SER A 24 -4.75 -9.61 -28.63
C SER A 24 -5.26 -8.73 -27.50
N SER A 25 -6.42 -9.02 -26.92
CA SER A 25 -7.06 -8.23 -25.88
C SER A 25 -6.26 -8.20 -24.59
N PRO A 26 -5.99 -7.03 -23.98
CA PRO A 26 -5.36 -6.91 -22.67
C PRO A 26 -6.22 -7.53 -21.55
N TRP A 27 -7.52 -7.80 -21.81
CA TRP A 27 -8.45 -8.44 -20.90
C TRP A 27 -8.34 -9.96 -20.89
N GLN A 28 -7.52 -10.55 -21.79
CA GLN A 28 -7.41 -11.99 -21.91
C GLN A 28 -6.83 -12.60 -20.62
N ARG A 29 -7.61 -13.46 -19.99
CA ARG A 29 -7.17 -14.25 -18.86
C ARG A 29 -6.53 -15.54 -19.34
N LYS A 30 -5.37 -15.89 -18.80
CA LYS A 30 -4.75 -17.21 -19.07
C LYS A 30 -5.65 -18.37 -18.58
N ARG A 31 -6.44 -18.11 -17.54
CA ARG A 31 -7.34 -19.06 -16.87
C ARG A 31 -8.67 -18.39 -16.56
N ALA A 32 -9.60 -18.40 -17.52
CA ALA A 32 -10.94 -17.83 -17.35
C ALA A 32 -11.83 -18.62 -16.37
N ASP A 33 -11.47 -19.86 -16.11
CA ASP A 33 -12.17 -20.82 -15.23
C ASP A 33 -11.88 -20.61 -13.74
N LEU A 34 -10.84 -19.84 -13.37
CA LEU A 34 -10.48 -19.61 -11.99
C LEU A 34 -11.00 -18.27 -11.45
N PRO A 35 -11.46 -18.24 -10.19
CA PRO A 35 -11.87 -17.00 -9.57
C PRO A 35 -10.68 -16.04 -9.40
N LEU A 36 -10.92 -14.75 -9.61
CA LEU A 36 -9.95 -13.69 -9.37
C LEU A 36 -9.91 -13.32 -7.88
N PRO A 37 -8.83 -12.68 -7.42
CA PRO A 37 -8.82 -12.01 -6.13
C PRO A 37 -10.02 -11.06 -6.00
N ASN A 38 -10.67 -11.08 -4.85
CA ASN A 38 -11.82 -10.22 -4.57
C ASN A 38 -11.40 -9.05 -3.68
N GLY A 39 -11.52 -7.82 -4.20
CA GLY A 39 -11.14 -6.61 -3.47
C GLY A 39 -11.90 -6.41 -2.16
N GLU A 40 -13.19 -6.81 -2.08
CA GLU A 40 -13.97 -6.71 -0.85
C GLU A 40 -13.52 -7.73 0.20
N GLU A 41 -13.13 -8.94 -0.20
CA GLU A 41 -12.57 -9.90 0.75
C GLU A 41 -11.19 -9.44 1.25
N VAL A 42 -10.35 -8.86 0.38
CA VAL A 42 -9.08 -8.24 0.80
C VAL A 42 -9.34 -7.11 1.77
N ARG A 43 -10.35 -6.26 1.55
CA ARG A 43 -10.76 -5.20 2.49
C ARG A 43 -11.12 -5.79 3.85
N ARG A 44 -11.96 -6.83 3.90
CA ARG A 44 -12.34 -7.52 5.14
C ARG A 44 -11.14 -8.09 5.89
N VAL A 45 -10.19 -8.69 5.15
CA VAL A 45 -8.93 -9.16 5.77
C VAL A 45 -8.18 -8.01 6.42
N VAL A 46 -8.01 -6.88 5.74
CA VAL A 46 -7.34 -5.69 6.30
C VAL A 46 -8.07 -5.17 7.54
N GLU A 47 -9.39 -5.12 7.53
CA GLU A 47 -10.19 -4.71 8.70
C GLU A 47 -10.00 -5.66 9.89
N MET A 48 -10.00 -6.98 9.67
CA MET A 48 -9.69 -7.96 10.71
C MET A 48 -8.27 -7.79 11.27
N LEU A 49 -7.29 -7.57 10.39
CA LEU A 49 -5.91 -7.33 10.81
C LEU A 49 -5.78 -6.03 11.62
N ARG A 50 -6.50 -4.97 11.25
CA ARG A 50 -6.53 -3.71 12.01
C ARG A 50 -7.12 -3.91 13.42
N CYS A 51 -8.17 -4.73 13.56
CA CYS A 51 -8.73 -5.06 14.88
C CYS A 51 -7.68 -5.76 15.79
N VAL A 52 -6.82 -6.59 15.21
CA VAL A 52 -5.75 -7.28 15.94
C VAL A 52 -4.56 -6.37 16.23
N LEU A 53 -4.17 -5.53 15.26
CA LEU A 53 -3.04 -4.60 15.41
C LEU A 53 -3.34 -3.45 16.38
N PHE A 54 -4.60 -3.04 16.48
CA PHE A 54 -5.10 -2.00 17.39
C PHE A 54 -6.23 -2.56 18.25
N PRO A 55 -5.95 -3.45 19.20
CA PRO A 55 -6.98 -4.12 19.99
C PRO A 55 -7.78 -3.11 20.82
N GLY A 56 -9.12 -3.19 20.72
CA GLY A 56 -10.03 -2.30 21.39
C GLY A 56 -10.35 -0.98 20.66
N TYR A 57 -9.67 -0.67 19.56
CA TYR A 57 -9.95 0.53 18.76
C TYR A 57 -10.96 0.30 17.64
N TYR A 58 -10.96 -0.90 17.05
CA TYR A 58 -11.80 -1.26 15.90
C TYR A 58 -12.61 -2.51 16.19
N GLY A 59 -13.75 -2.65 15.51
CA GLY A 59 -14.60 -3.85 15.58
C GLY A 59 -15.77 -3.71 16.57
N VAL A 60 -16.29 -4.85 17.03
CA VAL A 60 -17.48 -5.00 17.87
C VAL A 60 -17.26 -4.53 19.32
N PRO A 61 -18.39 -4.46 20.11
CA PRO A 61 -18.48 -3.85 21.43
C PRO A 61 -17.39 -4.28 22.43
N PRO A 62 -17.21 -3.56 23.54
CA PRO A 62 -16.05 -3.74 24.42
C PRO A 62 -15.87 -5.21 24.80
N ILE A 63 -14.72 -5.77 24.40
CA ILE A 63 -14.35 -7.14 24.72
C ILE A 63 -13.69 -7.11 26.09
N PRO A 64 -14.22 -7.86 27.08
CA PRO A 64 -13.57 -7.99 28.37
C PRO A 64 -12.11 -8.47 28.22
N ALA A 65 -11.22 -7.94 29.03
CA ALA A 65 -9.77 -8.25 28.95
C ALA A 65 -9.49 -9.77 28.93
N ASP A 66 -10.23 -10.53 29.72
CA ASP A 66 -10.12 -11.99 29.80
C ASP A 66 -10.48 -12.70 28.48
N ASN A 67 -11.33 -12.09 27.68
CA ASN A 67 -11.78 -12.64 26.39
C ASN A 67 -10.97 -12.12 25.20
N MET A 68 -10.16 -11.10 25.38
CA MET A 68 -9.37 -10.47 24.30
C MET A 68 -8.50 -11.49 23.55
N ARG A 69 -7.83 -12.38 24.28
CA ARG A 69 -6.97 -13.44 23.71
C ARG A 69 -7.75 -14.36 22.77
N TYR A 70 -8.94 -14.78 23.16
CA TYR A 70 -9.78 -15.67 22.35
C TYR A 70 -10.32 -14.95 21.13
N HIS A 71 -10.73 -13.68 21.30
CA HIS A 71 -11.19 -12.85 20.17
C HIS A 71 -10.09 -12.63 19.15
N MET A 72 -8.89 -12.23 19.59
CA MET A 72 -7.74 -12.06 18.70
C MET A 72 -7.40 -13.37 17.97
N GLY A 73 -7.43 -14.50 18.66
CA GLY A 73 -7.17 -15.81 18.06
C GLY A 73 -8.18 -16.16 16.97
N ALA A 74 -9.46 -16.00 17.24
CA ALA A 74 -10.53 -16.25 16.28
C ALA A 74 -10.47 -15.29 15.06
N THR A 75 -10.17 -14.01 15.30
CA THR A 75 -10.02 -13.02 14.24
C THR A 75 -8.83 -13.32 13.34
N LEU A 76 -7.69 -13.71 13.92
CA LEU A 76 -6.50 -14.11 13.17
C LEU A 76 -6.75 -15.38 12.34
N ASP A 77 -7.43 -16.37 12.88
CA ASP A 77 -7.78 -17.60 12.16
C ASP A 77 -8.68 -17.28 10.94
N ALA A 78 -9.70 -16.45 11.13
CA ALA A 78 -10.57 -16.01 10.04
C ALA A 78 -9.80 -15.20 8.98
N ALA A 79 -8.95 -14.27 9.41
CA ALA A 79 -8.12 -13.47 8.50
C ALA A 79 -7.14 -14.36 7.71
N ALA A 80 -6.49 -15.33 8.37
CA ALA A 80 -5.56 -16.25 7.73
C ALA A 80 -6.25 -17.10 6.65
N LYS A 81 -7.44 -17.64 6.94
CA LYS A 81 -8.23 -18.45 6.00
C LYS A 81 -8.62 -17.62 4.76
N SER A 82 -9.21 -16.44 4.97
CA SER A 82 -9.61 -15.58 3.85
C SER A 82 -8.40 -15.09 3.06
N LEU A 83 -7.31 -14.67 3.72
CA LEU A 83 -6.10 -14.25 3.04
C LEU A 83 -5.48 -15.38 2.21
N THR A 84 -5.43 -16.60 2.72
CA THR A 84 -4.90 -17.76 1.99
C THR A 84 -5.65 -17.94 0.68
N GLU A 85 -6.96 -17.88 0.69
CA GLU A 85 -7.79 -18.00 -0.51
C GLU A 85 -7.49 -16.87 -1.51
N GLN A 86 -7.35 -15.62 -1.07
CA GLN A 86 -7.06 -14.49 -1.95
C GLN A 86 -5.63 -14.58 -2.54
N VAL A 87 -4.65 -14.99 -1.74
CA VAL A 87 -3.26 -15.21 -2.18
C VAL A 87 -3.19 -16.34 -3.21
N GLU A 88 -3.91 -17.44 -2.97
CA GLU A 88 -4.02 -18.54 -3.92
C GLU A 88 -4.60 -18.08 -5.27
N ARG A 89 -5.71 -17.35 -5.25
CA ARG A 89 -6.32 -16.76 -6.45
C ARG A 89 -5.34 -15.83 -7.19
N ALA A 90 -4.55 -15.03 -6.46
CA ALA A 90 -3.57 -14.14 -7.04
C ALA A 90 -2.41 -14.90 -7.72
N PHE A 91 -1.90 -15.97 -7.12
CA PHE A 91 -0.90 -16.82 -7.76
C PHE A 91 -1.46 -17.56 -8.97
N CYS A 92 -2.68 -18.09 -8.87
CA CYS A 92 -3.34 -18.79 -9.96
C CYS A 92 -3.60 -17.88 -11.17
N PHE A 93 -3.81 -16.57 -10.95
CA PHE A 93 -3.94 -15.61 -12.03
C PHE A 93 -2.69 -15.54 -12.94
N PHE A 94 -1.49 -15.71 -12.37
CA PHE A 94 -0.23 -15.69 -13.10
C PHE A 94 0.30 -17.09 -13.45
N CYS A 95 -0.32 -18.15 -12.93
CA CYS A 95 0.15 -19.50 -13.14
C CYS A 95 -0.10 -19.95 -14.59
N VAL A 96 0.97 -20.38 -15.28
CA VAL A 96 0.94 -20.83 -16.68
C VAL A 96 0.78 -22.35 -16.78
N LYS A 97 0.86 -23.09 -15.66
CA LYS A 97 0.76 -24.55 -15.66
C LYS A 97 -0.65 -24.97 -16.10
N ALA A 98 -0.70 -25.76 -17.18
CA ALA A 98 -1.95 -26.31 -17.68
C ALA A 98 -2.51 -27.34 -16.69
N GLY A 99 -3.74 -27.14 -16.27
CA GLY A 99 -4.47 -28.03 -15.38
C GLY A 99 -5.84 -27.45 -15.03
N THR A 100 -6.80 -28.26 -14.69
CA THR A 100 -8.22 -27.88 -14.52
C THR A 100 -8.56 -27.28 -13.16
N ARG A 101 -7.60 -27.17 -12.24
CA ARG A 101 -7.79 -26.57 -10.92
C ARG A 101 -6.56 -25.74 -10.54
N CYS A 102 -6.69 -24.89 -9.53
CA CYS A 102 -5.54 -24.30 -8.85
C CYS A 102 -4.56 -25.42 -8.53
N CYS A 103 -3.30 -25.27 -8.96
CA CYS A 103 -2.35 -26.36 -8.77
C CYS A 103 -2.08 -26.52 -7.27
N GLU A 104 -1.88 -27.75 -6.81
CA GLU A 104 -1.55 -28.04 -5.40
C GLU A 104 -0.36 -27.23 -4.91
N GLU A 105 0.60 -26.94 -5.80
CA GLU A 105 1.73 -26.06 -5.49
C GLU A 105 1.31 -24.63 -5.14
N CYS A 106 0.33 -24.03 -5.86
CA CYS A 106 -0.17 -22.69 -5.52
C CYS A 106 -0.85 -22.70 -4.15
N HIS A 107 -1.62 -23.74 -3.85
CA HIS A 107 -2.26 -23.90 -2.55
C HIS A 107 -1.25 -24.03 -1.41
N HIS A 108 -0.29 -24.97 -1.52
CA HIS A 108 0.75 -25.14 -0.50
C HIS A 108 1.64 -23.89 -0.32
N CYS A 109 1.98 -23.23 -1.43
CA CYS A 109 2.73 -21.99 -1.41
C CYS A 109 1.96 -20.89 -0.67
N SER A 110 0.66 -20.76 -0.92
CA SER A 110 -0.19 -19.75 -0.28
C SER A 110 -0.31 -19.98 1.23
N LEU A 111 -0.47 -21.22 1.66
CA LEU A 111 -0.48 -21.57 3.09
C LEU A 111 0.83 -21.18 3.79
N ALA A 112 1.98 -21.53 3.19
CA ALA A 112 3.30 -21.20 3.75
C ALA A 112 3.51 -19.69 3.82
N ILE A 113 3.20 -18.96 2.75
CA ILE A 113 3.34 -17.50 2.67
C ILE A 113 2.46 -16.81 3.72
N VAL A 114 1.21 -17.22 3.86
CA VAL A 114 0.32 -16.61 4.84
C VAL A 114 0.77 -16.93 6.26
N ALA A 115 1.27 -18.14 6.53
CA ALA A 115 1.85 -18.47 7.82
C ALA A 115 3.08 -17.60 8.13
N ASP A 116 3.96 -17.35 7.15
CA ASP A 116 5.11 -16.45 7.30
C ASP A 116 4.67 -15.00 7.52
N PHE A 117 3.68 -14.53 6.76
CA PHE A 117 3.10 -13.20 6.96
C PHE A 117 2.51 -13.04 8.36
N MET A 118 1.73 -14.01 8.87
CA MET A 118 1.14 -13.93 10.22
C MET A 118 2.21 -13.81 11.31
N ARG A 119 3.40 -14.40 11.11
CA ARG A 119 4.54 -14.25 12.05
C ARG A 119 5.12 -12.83 12.06
N THR A 120 4.88 -12.01 11.04
CA THR A 120 5.35 -10.62 11.00
C THR A 120 4.46 -9.65 11.77
N LEU A 121 3.20 -10.00 12.06
CA LEU A 121 2.22 -9.11 12.69
C LEU A 121 2.68 -8.48 14.00
N PRO A 122 3.37 -9.18 14.94
CA PRO A 122 3.89 -8.55 16.14
C PRO A 122 4.92 -7.44 15.84
N ALA A 123 5.74 -7.61 14.80
CA ALA A 123 6.70 -6.59 14.38
C ALA A 123 5.98 -5.41 13.73
N ILE A 124 4.98 -5.65 12.88
CA ILE A 124 4.12 -4.60 12.30
C ILE A 124 3.45 -3.81 13.42
N GLN A 125 2.85 -4.46 14.42
CA GLN A 125 2.22 -3.80 15.56
C GLN A 125 3.20 -2.88 16.29
N LYS A 126 4.41 -3.37 16.57
CA LYS A 126 5.45 -2.58 17.22
C LYS A 126 5.85 -1.35 16.39
N MET A 127 5.95 -1.49 15.07
CA MET A 127 6.21 -0.35 14.18
C MET A 127 5.06 0.67 14.23
N LEU A 128 3.81 0.23 14.14
CA LEU A 128 2.63 1.09 14.21
C LEU A 128 2.52 1.84 15.54
N MET A 129 2.91 1.23 16.65
CA MET A 129 2.98 1.94 17.93
C MET A 129 3.95 3.13 17.88
N THR A 130 5.07 3.00 17.18
CA THR A 130 6.01 4.13 17.00
C THR A 130 5.47 5.20 16.06
N ASP A 131 4.68 4.83 15.05
CA ASP A 131 4.05 5.77 14.13
C ASP A 131 2.93 6.56 14.83
N VAL A 132 2.12 5.90 15.67
CA VAL A 132 1.10 6.55 16.50
C VAL A 132 1.74 7.55 17.48
N ALA A 133 2.84 7.16 18.15
CA ALA A 133 3.58 8.06 19.03
C ALA A 133 4.11 9.28 18.27
N ALA A 134 4.71 9.06 17.08
CA ALA A 134 5.23 10.16 16.26
C ALA A 134 4.13 11.11 15.77
N ALA A 135 2.94 10.59 15.45
CA ALA A 135 1.79 11.40 15.08
C ALA A 135 1.29 12.25 16.25
N TYR A 136 1.17 11.66 17.44
CA TYR A 136 0.75 12.37 18.65
C TYR A 136 1.76 13.45 19.07
N GLU A 137 3.05 13.13 19.09
CA GLU A 137 4.12 14.07 19.45
C GLU A 137 4.33 15.16 18.39
N GLY A 138 4.03 14.82 17.14
CA GLY A 138 4.27 15.68 15.99
C GLY A 138 3.19 16.71 15.70
N ASP A 139 1.98 16.50 16.18
CA ASP A 139 0.84 17.39 15.97
C ASP A 139 0.40 18.04 17.29
N PRO A 140 0.58 19.36 17.46
CA PRO A 140 0.16 20.06 18.66
C PRO A 140 -1.37 20.07 18.86
N ALA A 141 -2.17 19.72 17.84
CA ALA A 141 -3.63 19.63 17.94
C ALA A 141 -4.10 18.27 18.48
N ALA A 142 -3.23 17.26 18.51
CA ALA A 142 -3.58 15.93 19.00
C ALA A 142 -3.78 15.92 20.52
N THR A 143 -4.97 15.51 20.98
CA THR A 143 -5.31 15.52 22.41
C THR A 143 -4.85 14.27 23.13
N CYS A 144 -4.78 13.14 22.42
CA CYS A 144 -4.29 11.86 22.95
C CYS A 144 -3.85 10.91 21.79
N PRO A 145 -3.02 9.88 22.07
CA PRO A 145 -2.64 8.89 21.05
C PRO A 145 -3.84 8.15 20.42
N ALA A 146 -4.92 7.96 21.18
CA ALA A 146 -6.13 7.32 20.66
C ALA A 146 -6.77 8.10 19.51
N GLU A 147 -6.76 9.43 19.59
CA GLU A 147 -7.27 10.30 18.53
C GLU A 147 -6.54 10.07 17.21
N THR A 148 -5.22 9.91 17.24
CA THR A 148 -4.45 9.67 16.02
C THR A 148 -4.81 8.32 15.37
N VAL A 149 -5.11 7.30 16.18
CA VAL A 149 -5.57 5.99 15.67
C VAL A 149 -6.93 6.07 15.00
N PHE A 150 -7.89 6.83 15.59
CA PHE A 150 -9.25 6.92 15.07
C PHE A 150 -9.39 7.89 13.89
N CYS A 151 -8.64 9.00 13.91
CA CYS A 151 -8.96 10.16 13.07
C CYS A 151 -7.92 10.45 11.98
N TYR A 152 -6.64 10.02 12.17
CA TYR A 152 -5.58 10.47 11.28
C TYR A 152 -5.47 9.60 10.02
N PRO A 153 -5.64 10.20 8.82
CA PRO A 153 -5.51 9.48 7.56
C PRO A 153 -4.11 8.87 7.36
N GLY A 154 -3.07 9.52 7.88
CA GLY A 154 -1.70 9.02 7.86
C GLY A 154 -1.55 7.66 8.56
N ILE A 155 -2.24 7.45 9.70
CA ILE A 155 -2.20 6.17 10.42
C ILE A 155 -2.92 5.07 9.63
N LEU A 156 -4.04 5.38 8.97
CA LEU A 156 -4.70 4.42 8.08
C LEU A 156 -3.79 4.02 6.91
N ALA A 157 -3.17 5.02 6.26
CA ALA A 157 -2.31 4.81 5.11
C ALA A 157 -1.07 3.98 5.45
N ILE A 158 -0.36 4.30 6.55
CA ILE A 158 0.84 3.57 6.96
C ILE A 158 0.50 2.16 7.46
N THR A 159 -0.67 1.96 8.08
CA THR A 159 -1.13 0.62 8.49
C THR A 159 -1.29 -0.30 7.29
N ASN A 160 -2.00 0.16 6.26
CA ASN A 160 -2.17 -0.60 5.03
C ASN A 160 -0.84 -0.82 4.29
N GLN A 161 0.03 0.21 4.29
CA GLN A 161 1.36 0.08 3.69
C GLN A 161 2.19 -0.99 4.39
N ARG A 162 2.28 -1.01 5.71
CA ARG A 162 3.06 -2.01 6.46
C ARG A 162 2.55 -3.43 6.23
N ILE A 163 1.22 -3.63 6.21
CA ILE A 163 0.58 -4.90 5.86
C ILE A 163 0.93 -5.28 4.41
N GLY A 164 0.72 -4.37 3.46
CA GLY A 164 0.99 -4.59 2.05
C GLY A 164 2.47 -4.82 1.76
N HIS A 165 3.37 -4.13 2.46
CA HIS A 165 4.81 -4.26 2.32
C HIS A 165 5.32 -5.66 2.65
N GLU A 166 4.86 -6.26 3.76
CA GLU A 166 5.28 -7.62 4.13
C GLU A 166 4.80 -8.66 3.10
N LEU A 167 3.57 -8.53 2.61
CA LEU A 167 3.07 -9.39 1.52
C LEU A 167 3.84 -9.15 0.21
N TYR A 168 4.23 -7.90 -0.08
CA TYR A 168 5.07 -7.57 -1.25
C TYR A 168 6.46 -8.21 -1.13
N ARG A 169 7.09 -8.17 0.04
CA ARG A 169 8.36 -8.85 0.32
C ARG A 169 8.27 -10.37 0.13
N LEU A 170 7.14 -10.97 0.49
CA LEU A 170 6.82 -12.38 0.27
C LEU A 170 6.43 -12.69 -1.19
N LYS A 171 6.55 -11.70 -2.10
CA LYS A 171 6.27 -11.83 -3.54
C LYS A 171 4.83 -12.22 -3.87
N VAL A 172 3.88 -11.88 -3.01
CA VAL A 172 2.46 -12.06 -3.31
C VAL A 172 2.06 -11.10 -4.44
N PRO A 173 1.51 -11.59 -5.55
CA PRO A 173 1.07 -10.72 -6.63
C PRO A 173 -0.27 -10.06 -6.32
N LEU A 174 -0.53 -8.89 -6.86
CA LEU A 174 -1.78 -8.11 -6.81
C LEU A 174 -2.20 -7.64 -5.40
N ILE A 175 -2.30 -8.56 -4.43
CA ILE A 175 -2.86 -8.30 -3.08
C ILE A 175 -2.20 -7.10 -2.40
N PRO A 176 -0.86 -6.95 -2.39
CA PRO A 176 -0.21 -5.78 -1.77
C PRO A 176 -0.68 -4.45 -2.37
N ARG A 177 -0.85 -4.39 -3.70
CA ARG A 177 -1.35 -3.19 -4.39
C ARG A 177 -2.82 -2.93 -4.07
N ILE A 178 -3.66 -3.96 -4.02
CA ILE A 178 -5.06 -3.80 -3.61
C ILE A 178 -5.13 -3.21 -2.21
N ILE A 179 -4.31 -3.69 -1.26
CA ILE A 179 -4.29 -3.21 0.13
C ILE A 179 -3.90 -1.72 0.20
N THR A 180 -2.85 -1.30 -0.51
CA THR A 180 -2.43 0.10 -0.48
C THR A 180 -3.41 1.01 -1.23
N GLU A 181 -4.04 0.53 -2.30
CA GLU A 181 -5.07 1.26 -3.04
C GLU A 181 -6.35 1.49 -2.24
N LEU A 182 -6.70 0.56 -1.33
CA LEU A 182 -7.79 0.78 -0.36
C LEU A 182 -7.55 2.00 0.53
N ALA A 183 -6.31 2.18 0.98
CA ALA A 183 -5.94 3.35 1.77
C ALA A 183 -5.86 4.62 0.92
N HIS A 184 -5.28 4.54 -0.29
CA HIS A 184 -5.24 5.65 -1.24
C HIS A 184 -6.63 6.18 -1.55
N SER A 185 -7.58 5.30 -1.89
CA SER A 185 -8.97 5.69 -2.16
C SER A 185 -9.67 6.34 -0.96
N ALA A 186 -9.31 5.95 0.26
CA ALA A 186 -9.94 6.47 1.48
C ALA A 186 -9.30 7.77 1.98
N THR A 187 -8.02 8.01 1.72
CA THR A 187 -7.23 9.08 2.35
C THR A 187 -6.61 10.08 1.37
N GLY A 188 -6.54 9.74 0.09
CA GLY A 188 -5.76 10.50 -0.89
C GLY A 188 -4.23 10.36 -0.71
N ILE A 189 -3.75 9.37 0.08
CA ILE A 189 -2.33 9.08 0.32
C ILE A 189 -1.95 7.83 -0.47
N ASP A 190 -1.15 7.98 -1.52
CA ASP A 190 -0.66 6.88 -2.37
C ASP A 190 0.73 6.43 -1.95
N ILE A 191 0.82 5.28 -1.28
CA ILE A 191 2.10 4.67 -0.92
C ILE A 191 2.22 3.32 -1.60
N HIS A 192 3.22 3.17 -2.47
CA HIS A 192 3.47 1.88 -3.11
C HIS A 192 3.95 0.84 -2.07
N PRO A 193 3.44 -0.41 -2.07
CA PRO A 193 3.83 -1.42 -1.08
C PRO A 193 5.31 -1.81 -1.14
N GLY A 194 6.01 -1.52 -2.25
CA GLY A 194 7.46 -1.71 -2.38
C GLY A 194 8.30 -0.68 -1.62
N ALA A 195 7.74 0.46 -1.23
CA ALA A 195 8.45 1.47 -0.46
C ALA A 195 8.88 0.92 0.90
N VAL A 196 10.15 1.16 1.26
CA VAL A 196 10.72 0.77 2.56
C VAL A 196 10.63 1.97 3.50
N ILE A 197 9.91 1.83 4.60
CA ILE A 197 9.64 2.95 5.54
C ILE A 197 10.04 2.55 6.95
N GLY A 198 10.93 3.34 7.56
CA GLY A 198 11.40 3.16 8.92
C GLY A 198 10.31 3.39 9.99
N ARG A 199 10.69 3.32 11.24
CA ARG A 199 9.81 3.55 12.39
C ARG A 199 9.59 5.04 12.66
N SER A 200 8.53 5.34 13.44
CA SER A 200 8.17 6.72 13.81
C SER A 200 7.92 7.61 12.58
N PHE A 201 7.30 7.03 11.56
CA PHE A 201 6.94 7.75 10.35
C PHE A 201 5.62 8.49 10.55
N PHE A 202 5.59 9.78 10.22
CA PHE A 202 4.41 10.61 10.38
C PHE A 202 4.05 11.35 9.09
N ILE A 203 2.81 11.18 8.64
CA ILE A 203 2.19 11.99 7.58
C ILE A 203 1.11 12.85 8.22
N ASP A 204 1.31 14.16 8.17
CA ASP A 204 0.34 15.14 8.64
C ASP A 204 -0.58 15.58 7.50
N HIS A 205 -1.90 15.61 7.74
CA HIS A 205 -2.97 15.80 6.75
C HIS A 205 -2.95 14.77 5.64
N GLY A 206 -1.94 14.75 4.82
CA GLY A 206 -1.55 13.70 3.89
C GLY A 206 -2.21 13.72 2.52
N THR A 207 -3.32 14.41 2.28
CA THR A 207 -3.97 14.44 0.98
C THR A 207 -2.98 14.77 -0.14
N GLY A 208 -2.91 13.93 -1.17
CA GLY A 208 -2.03 14.11 -2.32
C GLY A 208 -0.58 13.71 -2.10
N VAL A 209 -0.23 13.06 -0.97
CA VAL A 209 1.09 12.44 -0.80
C VAL A 209 1.24 11.25 -1.75
N VAL A 210 2.38 11.19 -2.44
CA VAL A 210 2.75 10.07 -3.32
C VAL A 210 4.14 9.55 -2.95
N ILE A 211 4.25 8.26 -2.62
CA ILE A 211 5.51 7.59 -2.31
C ILE A 211 5.71 6.41 -3.26
N GLY A 212 6.68 6.54 -4.18
CA GLY A 212 6.93 5.57 -5.24
C GLY A 212 7.60 4.28 -4.77
N GLU A 213 7.51 3.24 -5.60
CA GLU A 213 7.90 1.85 -5.34
C GLU A 213 9.29 1.66 -4.72
N THR A 214 10.28 2.36 -5.23
CA THR A 214 11.68 2.16 -4.84
C THR A 214 12.18 3.22 -3.86
N SER A 215 11.27 3.96 -3.22
CA SER A 215 11.62 4.91 -2.15
C SER A 215 12.12 4.16 -0.92
N THR A 216 13.17 4.72 -0.29
CA THR A 216 13.62 4.29 1.03
C THR A 216 13.51 5.48 1.98
N ILE A 217 12.79 5.31 3.08
CA ILE A 217 12.55 6.35 4.08
C ILE A 217 13.06 5.85 5.42
N GLY A 218 13.93 6.64 6.05
CA GLY A 218 14.53 6.36 7.33
C GLY A 218 13.55 6.48 8.52
N GLU A 219 14.11 6.63 9.70
CA GLU A 219 13.36 6.76 10.95
C GLU A 219 13.01 8.23 11.25
N ARG A 220 11.88 8.47 11.93
CA ARG A 220 11.42 9.80 12.39
C ARG A 220 11.28 10.83 11.27
N VAL A 221 10.90 10.36 10.09
CA VAL A 221 10.63 11.22 8.93
C VAL A 221 9.20 11.74 9.01
N ARG A 222 9.05 13.05 8.73
CA ARG A 222 7.73 13.71 8.68
C ARG A 222 7.46 14.25 7.29
N LEU A 223 6.26 13.94 6.77
CA LEU A 223 5.75 14.48 5.52
C LEU A 223 4.46 15.26 5.76
N TYR A 224 4.24 16.30 4.98
CA TYR A 224 3.00 17.04 4.92
C TYR A 224 2.22 16.73 3.62
N GLN A 225 1.01 17.25 3.52
CA GLN A 225 0.13 17.04 2.36
C GLN A 225 0.82 17.45 1.04
N GLY A 226 0.47 16.73 -0.05
CA GLY A 226 0.95 17.02 -1.39
C GLY A 226 2.41 16.70 -1.67
N VAL A 227 3.14 16.10 -0.71
CA VAL A 227 4.53 15.69 -0.93
C VAL A 227 4.60 14.55 -1.93
N THR A 228 5.49 14.67 -2.93
CA THR A 228 5.75 13.63 -3.92
C THR A 228 7.19 13.15 -3.84
N LEU A 229 7.37 11.84 -3.58
CA LEU A 229 8.62 11.10 -3.75
C LEU A 229 8.53 10.25 -5.02
N GLY A 230 8.84 10.86 -6.15
CA GLY A 230 8.54 10.35 -7.49
C GLY A 230 9.78 9.93 -8.29
N ALA A 231 9.54 9.37 -9.47
CA ALA A 231 10.58 9.15 -10.47
C ALA A 231 10.74 10.38 -11.37
N LYS A 232 12.00 10.74 -11.71
CA LYS A 232 12.30 11.82 -12.65
C LYS A 232 12.12 11.38 -14.10
N SER A 233 12.52 10.13 -14.39
CA SER A 233 12.45 9.53 -15.72
C SER A 233 12.43 8.00 -15.59
N PHE A 234 12.06 7.35 -16.68
CA PHE A 234 12.05 5.88 -16.77
C PHE A 234 13.02 5.47 -17.88
N PRO A 235 14.03 4.61 -17.59
CA PRO A 235 14.81 3.97 -18.65
C PRO A 235 13.87 3.08 -19.47
N LEU A 236 14.01 3.12 -20.79
CA LEU A 236 13.20 2.36 -21.73
C LEU A 236 14.01 1.19 -22.28
N ASP A 237 13.33 0.08 -22.56
CA ASP A 237 13.88 -1.05 -23.30
C ASP A 237 13.93 -0.74 -24.82
N GLU A 238 14.43 -1.70 -25.61
CA GLU A 238 14.53 -1.59 -27.07
C GLU A 238 13.17 -1.43 -27.80
N HIS A 239 12.07 -1.73 -27.10
CA HIS A 239 10.70 -1.59 -27.60
C HIS A 239 10.02 -0.32 -27.10
N GLY A 240 10.71 0.53 -26.34
CA GLY A 240 10.16 1.78 -25.79
C GLY A 240 9.33 1.59 -24.51
N ASN A 241 9.36 0.42 -23.88
CA ASN A 241 8.65 0.17 -22.63
C ASN A 241 9.51 0.51 -21.41
N PRO A 242 8.93 1.03 -20.32
CA PRO A 242 9.66 1.27 -19.08
C PRO A 242 10.27 0.00 -18.49
N ILE A 243 11.58 0.01 -18.23
CA ILE A 243 12.27 -1.09 -17.55
C ILE A 243 11.77 -1.15 -16.09
N LYS A 244 11.27 -2.33 -15.70
CA LYS A 244 10.69 -2.55 -14.37
C LYS A 244 11.78 -2.86 -13.32
N GLY A 245 11.48 -2.58 -12.03
CA GLY A 245 12.30 -3.00 -10.89
C GLY A 245 13.58 -2.20 -10.66
N VAL A 246 13.90 -1.19 -11.48
CA VAL A 246 15.08 -0.34 -11.28
C VAL A 246 14.83 0.75 -10.25
N LYS A 247 15.88 1.12 -9.49
CA LYS A 247 15.85 2.24 -8.53
C LYS A 247 15.59 3.54 -9.30
N ARG A 248 14.52 4.25 -8.90
CA ARG A 248 14.08 5.49 -9.57
C ARG A 248 13.41 6.52 -8.66
N HIS A 249 13.28 6.22 -7.36
CA HIS A 249 12.65 7.10 -6.37
C HIS A 249 13.65 7.50 -5.28
N PRO A 250 13.40 8.58 -4.53
CA PRO A 250 14.31 9.13 -3.53
C PRO A 250 14.65 8.17 -2.39
N ASP A 251 15.84 8.37 -1.80
CA ASP A 251 16.24 7.89 -0.49
C ASP A 251 16.19 9.06 0.49
N VAL A 252 15.37 8.96 1.52
CA VAL A 252 15.21 9.95 2.58
C VAL A 252 15.81 9.39 3.85
N GLU A 253 16.83 10.01 4.39
CA GLU A 253 17.50 9.57 5.62
C GLU A 253 16.67 9.95 6.87
N ASP A 254 17.18 9.58 8.07
CA ASP A 254 16.49 9.79 9.33
C ASP A 254 16.28 11.29 9.65
N ASP A 255 15.26 11.58 10.47
CA ASP A 255 14.98 12.90 11.03
C ASP A 255 14.68 13.99 9.98
N VAL A 256 14.31 13.61 8.75
CA VAL A 256 14.00 14.54 7.67
C VAL A 256 12.55 15.03 7.78
N VAL A 257 12.36 16.34 7.54
CA VAL A 257 11.03 16.96 7.44
C VAL A 257 10.83 17.50 6.03
N ILE A 258 9.74 17.08 5.37
CA ILE A 258 9.37 17.52 4.02
C ILE A 258 8.03 18.23 4.09
N TYR A 259 8.03 19.53 3.85
CA TYR A 259 6.86 20.39 3.96
C TYR A 259 5.94 20.31 2.74
N ALA A 260 4.73 20.82 2.92
CA ALA A 260 3.59 20.69 2.00
C ALA A 260 3.93 21.00 0.54
N GLY A 261 3.47 20.15 -0.38
CA GLY A 261 3.60 20.36 -1.80
C GLY A 261 5.01 20.18 -2.38
N ALA A 262 6.00 19.82 -1.56
CA ALA A 262 7.33 19.57 -2.09
C ALA A 262 7.37 18.32 -2.98
N THR A 263 8.08 18.43 -4.11
CA THR A 263 8.23 17.37 -5.12
C THR A 263 9.70 17.00 -5.25
N ILE A 264 10.04 15.75 -4.91
CA ILE A 264 11.41 15.23 -4.97
C ILE A 264 11.43 14.08 -5.97
N LEU A 265 12.22 14.21 -7.04
CA LEU A 265 12.21 13.29 -8.17
C LEU A 265 13.57 12.63 -8.42
N GLY A 266 13.51 11.34 -8.72
CA GLY A 266 14.67 10.55 -9.11
C GLY A 266 15.32 9.79 -7.95
N ALA A 267 16.34 8.99 -8.26
CA ALA A 267 17.12 8.23 -7.27
C ALA A 267 18.10 9.15 -6.53
N VAL A 268 17.59 10.17 -5.87
CA VAL A 268 18.35 11.19 -5.13
C VAL A 268 18.34 10.92 -3.63
N ARG A 269 19.34 11.40 -2.91
CA ARG A 269 19.44 11.22 -1.45
C ARG A 269 19.18 12.53 -0.72
N ILE A 270 18.25 12.51 0.21
CA ILE A 270 17.98 13.60 1.16
C ILE A 270 18.64 13.24 2.48
N GLY A 271 19.73 13.97 2.79
CA GLY A 271 20.56 13.69 3.95
C GLY A 271 19.83 13.89 5.28
N ARG A 272 20.28 13.17 6.31
CA ARG A 272 19.72 13.18 7.67
C ARG A 272 19.46 14.59 8.21
N SER A 273 18.39 14.75 8.97
CA SER A 273 18.00 16.00 9.64
C SER A 273 17.81 17.20 8.69
N SER A 274 17.60 16.95 7.39
CA SER A 274 17.31 18.01 6.44
C SER A 274 15.85 18.45 6.51
N GLN A 275 15.61 19.70 6.13
CA GLN A 275 14.29 20.31 6.03
C GLN A 275 14.07 20.77 4.58
N ILE A 276 13.08 20.20 3.91
CA ILE A 276 12.69 20.58 2.54
C ILE A 276 11.44 21.44 2.63
N GLY A 277 11.59 22.72 2.27
CA GLY A 277 10.52 23.71 2.35
C GLY A 277 9.31 23.39 1.47
N GLY A 278 8.19 24.01 1.78
CA GLY A 278 6.95 23.82 1.00
C GLY A 278 7.10 24.24 -0.45
N ASN A 279 6.44 23.48 -1.36
CA ASN A 279 6.46 23.70 -2.81
C ASN A 279 7.86 23.68 -3.46
N VAL A 280 8.87 23.12 -2.79
CA VAL A 280 10.20 22.91 -3.38
C VAL A 280 10.12 21.83 -4.45
N TRP A 281 10.71 22.10 -5.62
CA TRP A 281 10.93 21.12 -6.68
C TRP A 281 12.41 20.72 -6.69
N LEU A 282 12.73 19.47 -6.40
CA LEU A 282 14.09 19.00 -6.17
C LEU A 282 14.38 17.74 -7.01
N THR A 283 15.46 17.79 -7.80
CA THR A 283 15.89 16.67 -8.67
C THR A 283 17.33 16.25 -8.43
N HIS A 284 17.95 16.75 -7.35
CA HIS A 284 19.31 16.40 -6.91
C HIS A 284 19.33 16.10 -5.41
N GLY A 285 20.39 15.43 -4.95
CA GLY A 285 20.57 15.11 -3.53
C GLY A 285 21.03 16.31 -2.71
N VAL A 286 20.73 16.28 -1.41
CA VAL A 286 21.19 17.30 -0.45
C VAL A 286 21.95 16.66 0.71
N PRO A 287 23.02 17.28 1.22
CA PRO A 287 23.78 16.77 2.35
C PRO A 287 22.96 16.81 3.65
N PRO A 288 23.41 16.08 4.71
CA PRO A 288 22.75 16.14 6.02
C PRO A 288 22.67 17.56 6.60
N GLY A 289 21.54 17.84 7.27
CA GLY A 289 21.30 19.14 7.92
C GLY A 289 20.93 20.27 6.96
N SER A 290 20.66 19.97 5.69
CA SER A 290 20.28 20.99 4.69
C SER A 290 18.94 21.63 5.01
N LYS A 291 18.82 22.93 4.74
CA LYS A 291 17.55 23.66 4.71
C LYS A 291 17.34 24.18 3.29
N VAL A 292 16.42 23.56 2.58
CA VAL A 292 16.10 23.90 1.18
C VAL A 292 14.83 24.72 1.15
N SER A 293 14.89 25.89 0.54
CA SER A 293 13.77 26.81 0.36
C SER A 293 13.28 26.79 -1.09
N PRO A 294 12.11 27.37 -1.41
CA PRO A 294 11.67 27.51 -2.81
C PRO A 294 12.64 28.32 -3.69
N ALA A 295 13.48 29.15 -3.11
CA ALA A 295 14.53 29.88 -3.87
C ALA A 295 15.66 28.94 -4.36
N ASP A 296 15.82 27.80 -3.70
CA ASP A 296 16.83 26.77 -4.03
C ASP A 296 16.26 25.68 -4.94
N SER A 297 14.99 25.82 -5.37
CA SER A 297 14.32 24.84 -6.23
C SER A 297 14.96 24.73 -7.60
N ASP A 298 14.98 23.53 -8.16
CA ASP A 298 15.36 23.29 -9.54
C ASP A 298 14.33 24.02 -10.46
N ARG A 299 14.81 24.72 -11.48
CA ARG A 299 13.99 25.42 -12.45
C ARG A 299 13.88 24.64 -13.76
#